data_6a453aaada93d490f60ae1e22d28ea43
#
_entry.id   6a453aaada93d490f60ae1e22d28ea43
#
_cell.length_a   1.000
_cell.length_b   1.000
_cell.length_c   1.000
_cell.angle_alpha   90.00
_cell.angle_beta   90.00
_cell.angle_gamma   90.00
#
_symmetry.space_group_name_H-M   'P 1'
#
loop_
_entity.id
_entity.type
_entity.pdbx_description
1 polymer ?
#
loop_
_entity_poly.entity_id
_entity_poly.type
_entity_poly.pdbx_seq_one_letter_code
_entity_poly.pdbx_strand_id
1 'polypeptide(L)'
;PHSFKLKGNKKLGGNKNLNYPFFAAKPFIRNRTLQIRNGGNDTRCRFKDPALQTIIQSSGIDIDGQSYQPVHEFINGKYIGVLNVREPNNKHYVYANYGWDEEEIDQFEMNPDSGYVQKCGTDEAFNTWYALSANAADEATYEEIKKLVDIDEYTNYMAMEFYLGGADWPQNNIKGFRRSVDGRFRFVTFDLDGAFGSNDPFNNFMGRQTYTFDPLYGCEVNRITAEIKLVTIFKNMLQNATFKKRVIDVYSLMGGSVFEPT
;
A
#
# COMPACT_ATOMS: atom_id res chain seq x y z
N PRO A 1 12.90 13.74 16.32
CA PRO A 1 13.46 12.40 16.56
C PRO A 1 13.79 11.71 15.25
N HIS A 2 14.74 10.76 15.29
CA HIS A 2 15.12 9.97 14.13
C HIS A 2 14.24 8.73 14.03
N SER A 3 13.99 8.26 12.79
CA SER A 3 13.40 6.96 12.55
C SER A 3 14.46 5.87 12.61
N PHE A 4 14.10 4.68 13.07
CA PHE A 4 15.01 3.55 13.23
C PHE A 4 14.45 2.31 12.54
N LYS A 5 15.35 1.35 12.30
CA LYS A 5 14.98 0.01 11.85
C LYS A 5 15.47 -1.00 12.89
N LEU A 6 14.55 -1.81 13.42
CA LEU A 6 14.88 -2.97 14.23
C LEU A 6 15.04 -4.18 13.33
N LYS A 7 16.11 -4.94 13.51
CA LYS A 7 16.39 -6.13 12.70
C LYS A 7 16.89 -7.26 13.59
N GLY A 8 16.25 -8.42 13.51
CA GLY A 8 16.74 -9.64 14.12
C GLY A 8 18.10 -10.03 13.54
N ASN A 9 19.07 -10.38 14.39
CA ASN A 9 20.43 -10.73 13.96
C ASN A 9 20.98 -11.91 14.76
N LYS A 10 21.27 -13.02 14.07
CA LYS A 10 21.86 -14.22 14.69
C LYS A 10 23.27 -13.96 15.28
N LYS A 11 24.05 -13.06 14.67
CA LYS A 11 25.43 -12.76 15.10
C LYS A 11 25.49 -11.99 16.44
N LEU A 12 24.39 -11.35 16.83
CA LEU A 12 24.29 -10.59 18.08
C LEU A 12 23.60 -11.39 19.20
N GLY A 13 23.69 -12.71 19.15
CA GLY A 13 23.13 -13.61 20.17
C GLY A 13 21.62 -13.84 20.05
N GLY A 14 21.03 -13.37 18.95
CA GLY A 14 19.60 -13.41 18.77
C GLY A 14 19.08 -14.39 17.73
N ASN A 15 17.83 -14.33 17.56
CA ASN A 15 17.07 -14.99 16.53
C ASN A 15 17.08 -14.13 15.25
N LYS A 16 16.95 -14.75 14.06
CA LYS A 16 16.69 -14.03 12.81
C LYS A 16 15.37 -13.26 12.88
N ASN A 17 14.41 -13.77 13.65
CA ASN A 17 13.10 -13.19 13.87
C ASN A 17 13.01 -12.50 15.24
N LEU A 18 12.28 -11.39 15.27
CA LEU A 18 11.83 -10.71 16.47
C LEU A 18 10.52 -11.40 16.90
N ASN A 19 10.62 -12.45 17.74
CA ASN A 19 9.50 -13.25 18.18
C ASN A 19 8.81 -12.61 19.39
N TYR A 20 8.03 -11.58 19.13
CA TYR A 20 7.24 -10.88 20.14
C TYR A 20 5.92 -10.39 19.51
N PRO A 21 4.79 -10.42 20.22
CA PRO A 21 3.49 -9.94 19.71
C PRO A 21 3.43 -8.40 19.74
N PHE A 22 4.13 -7.76 18.80
CA PHE A 22 4.22 -6.30 18.74
C PHE A 22 2.88 -5.63 18.46
N PHE A 23 2.00 -6.31 17.71
CA PHE A 23 0.75 -5.74 17.23
C PHE A 23 -0.45 -6.52 17.76
N ALA A 24 -1.36 -5.84 18.43
CA ALA A 24 -2.56 -6.47 19.01
C ALA A 24 -3.42 -7.17 17.94
N ALA A 25 -3.54 -6.57 16.75
CA ALA A 25 -4.30 -7.13 15.63
C ALA A 25 -3.61 -8.35 14.98
N LYS A 26 -2.30 -8.55 15.22
CA LYS A 26 -1.49 -9.61 14.62
C LYS A 26 -0.52 -10.21 15.66
N PRO A 27 -1.02 -10.84 16.75
CA PRO A 27 -0.20 -11.17 17.92
C PRO A 27 0.80 -12.31 17.69
N PHE A 28 0.67 -13.09 16.63
CA PHE A 28 1.51 -14.27 16.36
C PHE A 28 2.46 -14.10 15.18
N ILE A 29 2.56 -12.89 14.62
CA ILE A 29 3.43 -12.64 13.46
C ILE A 29 4.90 -12.68 13.85
N ARG A 30 5.70 -13.36 13.03
CA ARG A 30 7.16 -13.42 13.13
C ARG A 30 7.77 -12.30 12.30
N ASN A 31 8.30 -11.27 12.96
CA ASN A 31 8.88 -10.12 12.27
C ASN A 31 10.39 -10.29 12.14
N ARG A 32 10.94 -10.24 10.90
CA ARG A 32 12.39 -10.14 10.66
C ARG A 32 12.92 -8.74 10.86
N THR A 33 12.08 -7.77 10.56
CA THR A 33 12.42 -6.35 10.63
C THR A 33 11.18 -5.56 11.02
N LEU A 34 11.37 -4.55 11.85
CA LEU A 34 10.35 -3.54 12.17
C LEU A 34 10.92 -2.15 11.92
N GLN A 35 10.04 -1.20 11.69
CA GLN A 35 10.37 0.21 11.59
C GLN A 35 9.88 0.94 12.84
N ILE A 36 10.70 1.87 13.37
CA ILE A 36 10.26 2.85 14.34
C ILE A 36 10.19 4.18 13.60
N ARG A 37 8.99 4.68 13.33
CA ARG A 37 8.77 5.92 12.57
C ARG A 37 8.44 7.07 13.49
N ASN A 38 9.00 8.24 13.13
CA ASN A 38 8.77 9.48 13.86
C ASN A 38 7.55 10.28 13.38
N GLY A 39 6.85 9.81 12.32
CA GLY A 39 5.73 10.54 11.71
C GLY A 39 6.13 11.90 11.11
N GLY A 40 7.32 11.98 10.48
CA GLY A 40 7.96 13.24 10.10
C GLY A 40 7.15 14.13 9.15
N ASN A 41 6.41 13.56 8.22
CA ASN A 41 5.59 14.32 7.26
C ASN A 41 4.25 14.78 7.87
N ASP A 42 3.71 14.04 8.82
CA ASP A 42 2.57 14.47 9.62
C ASP A 42 3.04 15.36 10.78
N THR A 43 3.42 16.58 10.44
CA THR A 43 4.07 17.51 11.37
C THR A 43 3.18 17.95 12.53
N ARG A 44 1.85 17.85 12.40
CA ARG A 44 0.89 18.29 13.41
C ARG A 44 0.54 17.19 14.41
N CYS A 45 0.18 16.02 13.90
CA CYS A 45 -0.38 14.94 14.71
C CYS A 45 0.57 13.73 14.87
N ARG A 46 1.41 13.45 13.85
CA ARG A 46 2.36 12.32 13.80
C ARG A 46 1.71 10.93 13.87
N PHE A 47 0.40 10.84 13.77
CA PHE A 47 -0.33 9.58 13.82
C PHE A 47 -1.37 9.42 12.71
N LYS A 48 -1.46 10.33 11.75
CA LYS A 48 -2.46 10.32 10.68
C LYS A 48 -2.42 9.01 9.88
N ASP A 49 -1.25 8.64 9.36
CA ASP A 49 -1.08 7.38 8.66
C ASP A 49 -1.43 6.15 9.56
N PRO A 50 -0.92 6.00 10.80
CA PRO A 50 -1.38 4.94 11.69
C PRO A 50 -2.89 4.91 11.94
N ALA A 51 -3.52 6.06 12.09
CA ALA A 51 -4.96 6.15 12.31
C ALA A 51 -5.74 5.63 11.09
N LEU A 52 -5.36 6.08 9.88
CA LEU A 52 -5.97 5.61 8.65
C LEU A 52 -5.76 4.10 8.43
N GLN A 53 -4.56 3.59 8.68
CA GLN A 53 -4.29 2.15 8.66
C GLN A 53 -5.19 1.38 9.64
N THR A 54 -5.41 1.91 10.84
CA THR A 54 -6.28 1.28 11.84
C THR A 54 -7.74 1.28 11.39
N ILE A 55 -8.24 2.39 10.83
CA ILE A 55 -9.60 2.48 10.29
C ILE A 55 -9.79 1.43 9.19
N ILE A 56 -8.89 1.38 8.22
CA ILE A 56 -8.95 0.43 7.10
C ILE A 56 -8.94 -1.01 7.62
N GLN A 57 -8.02 -1.38 8.51
CA GLN A 57 -7.95 -2.72 9.08
C GLN A 57 -9.20 -3.07 9.91
N SER A 58 -9.74 -2.12 10.66
CA SER A 58 -10.92 -2.34 11.50
C SER A 58 -12.22 -2.43 10.72
N SER A 59 -12.27 -1.88 9.51
CA SER A 59 -13.45 -1.95 8.64
C SER A 59 -13.73 -3.34 8.09
N GLY A 60 -12.73 -4.23 8.14
CA GLY A 60 -12.82 -5.59 7.57
C GLY A 60 -12.75 -5.63 6.05
N ILE A 61 -12.45 -4.52 5.38
CA ILE A 61 -12.19 -4.52 3.93
C ILE A 61 -10.91 -5.29 3.63
N ASP A 62 -10.92 -6.12 2.59
CA ASP A 62 -9.75 -6.89 2.18
C ASP A 62 -8.74 -5.99 1.47
N ILE A 63 -7.84 -5.40 2.25
CA ILE A 63 -6.68 -4.62 1.83
C ILE A 63 -5.51 -4.94 2.75
N ASP A 64 -4.34 -5.19 2.17
CA ASP A 64 -3.11 -5.34 2.95
C ASP A 64 -2.61 -4.00 3.49
N GLY A 65 -2.33 -3.93 4.78
CA GLY A 65 -1.88 -2.71 5.43
C GLY A 65 -0.88 -2.96 6.56
N GLN A 66 -0.15 -1.92 6.91
CA GLN A 66 0.86 -1.97 7.98
C GLN A 66 0.21 -1.84 9.35
N SER A 67 0.43 -2.83 10.22
CA SER A 67 0.11 -2.68 11.64
C SER A 67 1.06 -1.71 12.33
N TYR A 68 0.59 -1.05 13.36
CA TYR A 68 1.39 -0.14 14.15
C TYR A 68 1.13 -0.30 15.65
N GLN A 69 2.11 0.14 16.45
CA GLN A 69 2.01 0.25 17.89
C GLN A 69 2.74 1.51 18.35
N PRO A 70 2.08 2.43 19.08
CA PRO A 70 2.78 3.56 19.68
C PRO A 70 3.67 3.07 20.82
N VAL A 71 4.88 3.64 20.90
CA VAL A 71 5.87 3.29 21.91
C VAL A 71 6.55 4.52 22.48
N HIS A 72 6.90 4.50 23.76
CA HIS A 72 7.82 5.46 24.37
C HIS A 72 9.26 5.06 24.04
N GLU A 73 10.00 5.97 23.42
CA GLU A 73 11.39 5.73 23.07
C GLU A 73 12.35 6.35 24.08
N PHE A 74 13.31 5.55 24.53
CA PHE A 74 14.43 5.97 25.36
C PHE A 74 15.75 5.57 24.70
N ILE A 75 16.68 6.49 24.55
CA ILE A 75 18.03 6.22 24.06
C ILE A 75 19.01 6.57 25.18
N ASN A 76 19.78 5.58 25.64
CA ASN A 76 20.73 5.71 26.74
C ASN A 76 20.06 6.36 28.00
N GLY A 77 18.84 5.93 28.31
CA GLY A 77 18.07 6.45 29.44
C GLY A 77 17.40 7.81 29.23
N LYS A 78 17.67 8.50 28.11
CA LYS A 78 17.03 9.78 27.79
C LYS A 78 15.74 9.54 27.00
N TYR A 79 14.64 10.10 27.48
CA TYR A 79 13.35 10.07 26.77
C TYR A 79 13.42 10.88 25.48
N ILE A 80 13.03 10.29 24.37
CA ILE A 80 13.06 10.90 23.03
C ILE A 80 11.66 11.34 22.59
N GLY A 81 10.62 10.56 22.95
CA GLY A 81 9.25 10.86 22.59
C GLY A 81 8.40 9.63 22.38
N VAL A 82 7.18 9.84 21.87
CA VAL A 82 6.32 8.76 21.37
C VAL A 82 6.59 8.58 19.88
N LEU A 83 6.94 7.36 19.50
CA LEU A 83 7.17 6.95 18.14
C LEU A 83 6.25 5.78 17.78
N ASN A 84 6.23 5.38 16.51
CA ASN A 84 5.39 4.31 16.01
C ASN A 84 6.25 3.12 15.56
N VAL A 85 6.15 2.00 16.27
CA VAL A 85 6.64 0.71 15.75
C VAL A 85 5.67 0.25 14.66
N ARG A 86 6.20 -0.14 13.51
CA ARG A 86 5.42 -0.57 12.34
C ARG A 86 6.02 -1.79 11.66
N GLU A 87 5.15 -2.50 10.97
CA GLU A 87 5.58 -3.45 9.95
C GLU A 87 6.32 -2.71 8.82
N PRO A 88 7.33 -3.33 8.19
CA PRO A 88 7.88 -2.81 6.95
C PRO A 88 6.87 -2.95 5.80
N ASN A 89 7.13 -2.28 4.68
CA ASN A 89 6.33 -2.39 3.44
C ASN A 89 7.10 -3.11 2.32
N ASN A 90 7.84 -4.17 2.65
CA ASN A 90 8.70 -4.90 1.72
C ASN A 90 8.58 -6.42 1.93
N LYS A 91 9.49 -7.21 1.35
CA LYS A 91 9.56 -8.66 1.51
C LYS A 91 9.39 -9.17 2.95
N HIS A 92 9.80 -8.38 3.93
CA HIS A 92 9.64 -8.77 5.34
C HIS A 92 8.19 -8.61 5.84
N TYR A 93 7.40 -7.72 5.23
CA TYR A 93 5.95 -7.69 5.40
C TYR A 93 5.32 -8.98 4.87
N VAL A 94 5.67 -9.36 3.65
CA VAL A 94 5.15 -10.57 3.01
C VAL A 94 5.50 -11.81 3.84
N TYR A 95 6.75 -11.92 4.29
CA TYR A 95 7.16 -13.01 5.17
C TYR A 95 6.35 -13.04 6.48
N ALA A 96 6.15 -11.89 7.12
CA ALA A 96 5.44 -11.83 8.40
C ALA A 96 3.96 -12.19 8.27
N ASN A 97 3.29 -11.74 7.22
CA ASN A 97 1.84 -11.90 7.04
C ASN A 97 1.46 -13.18 6.28
N TYR A 98 2.30 -13.65 5.35
CA TYR A 98 2.01 -14.78 4.45
C TYR A 98 2.93 -15.98 4.66
N GLY A 99 4.04 -15.82 5.38
CA GLY A 99 5.02 -16.88 5.57
C GLY A 99 5.95 -17.12 4.37
N TRP A 100 5.84 -16.34 3.30
CA TRP A 100 6.62 -16.53 2.07
C TRP A 100 7.98 -15.84 2.19
N ASP A 101 9.03 -16.57 1.83
CA ASP A 101 10.39 -16.04 1.76
C ASP A 101 10.63 -15.22 0.49
N GLU A 102 11.72 -14.47 0.46
CA GLU A 102 12.11 -13.58 -0.64
C GLU A 102 12.23 -14.30 -1.99
N GLU A 103 12.65 -15.56 -1.96
CA GLU A 103 12.83 -16.41 -3.12
C GLU A 103 11.51 -16.97 -3.67
N GLU A 104 10.42 -16.84 -2.91
CA GLU A 104 9.09 -17.34 -3.26
C GLU A 104 8.15 -16.29 -3.82
N ILE A 105 8.61 -15.03 -3.92
CA ILE A 105 7.74 -13.90 -4.26
C ILE A 105 8.25 -13.07 -5.42
N ASP A 106 7.32 -12.55 -6.21
CA ASP A 106 7.54 -11.39 -7.06
C ASP A 106 7.03 -10.16 -6.32
N GLN A 107 7.88 -9.14 -6.17
CA GLN A 107 7.53 -7.88 -5.52
C GLN A 107 8.07 -6.70 -6.31
N PHE A 108 7.24 -5.69 -6.50
CA PHE A 108 7.60 -4.46 -7.18
C PHE A 108 7.22 -3.21 -6.39
N GLU A 109 7.76 -2.08 -6.79
CA GLU A 109 7.32 -0.75 -6.36
C GLU A 109 7.24 0.20 -7.55
N MET A 110 6.41 1.25 -7.43
CA MET A 110 6.45 2.39 -8.34
C MET A 110 7.32 3.48 -7.75
N ASN A 111 8.10 4.11 -8.62
CA ASN A 111 9.03 5.18 -8.29
C ASN A 111 8.88 6.32 -9.30
N PRO A 112 8.81 7.59 -8.88
CA PRO A 112 8.56 8.71 -9.76
C PRO A 112 9.65 8.91 -10.83
N ASP A 113 10.89 8.52 -10.54
CA ASP A 113 12.02 8.70 -11.46
C ASP A 113 12.21 7.51 -12.41
N SER A 114 11.88 6.30 -11.95
CA SER A 114 12.19 5.05 -12.64
C SER A 114 10.94 4.29 -13.12
N GLY A 115 9.73 4.74 -12.75
CA GLY A 115 8.50 4.01 -13.00
C GLY A 115 8.43 2.71 -12.21
N TYR A 116 8.30 1.60 -12.91
CA TYR A 116 8.30 0.27 -12.33
C TYR A 116 9.70 -0.19 -11.89
N VAL A 117 9.82 -0.67 -10.66
CA VAL A 117 11.07 -1.21 -10.11
C VAL A 117 10.82 -2.58 -9.49
N GLN A 118 11.43 -3.63 -10.05
CA GLN A 118 11.41 -4.98 -9.47
C GLN A 118 12.25 -5.04 -8.19
N LYS A 119 11.70 -5.62 -7.13
CA LYS A 119 12.36 -5.73 -5.81
C LYS A 119 12.75 -7.15 -5.45
N CYS A 120 11.92 -8.14 -5.79
CA CYS A 120 12.15 -9.57 -5.57
C CYS A 120 11.54 -10.35 -6.74
N GLY A 121 12.08 -11.52 -7.07
CA GLY A 121 11.58 -12.39 -8.12
C GLY A 121 11.72 -11.81 -9.52
N THR A 122 10.73 -12.05 -10.38
CA THR A 122 10.69 -11.65 -11.79
C THR A 122 9.57 -10.65 -12.08
N ASP A 123 9.67 -9.94 -13.19
CA ASP A 123 8.63 -9.01 -13.67
C ASP A 123 7.69 -9.63 -14.71
N GLU A 124 7.83 -10.93 -15.00
CA GLU A 124 7.10 -11.62 -16.07
C GLU A 124 5.58 -11.52 -15.88
N ALA A 125 5.10 -11.83 -14.69
CA ALA A 125 3.67 -11.77 -14.40
C ALA A 125 3.11 -10.34 -14.46
N PHE A 126 3.88 -9.35 -14.01
CA PHE A 126 3.48 -7.96 -14.12
C PHE A 126 3.45 -7.48 -15.57
N ASN A 127 4.46 -7.81 -16.36
CA ASN A 127 4.50 -7.48 -17.78
C ASN A 127 3.39 -8.19 -18.56
N THR A 128 3.06 -9.43 -18.20
CA THR A 128 1.91 -10.16 -18.76
C THR A 128 0.60 -9.43 -18.45
N TRP A 129 0.39 -9.02 -17.19
CA TRP A 129 -0.77 -8.24 -16.80
C TRP A 129 -0.85 -6.90 -17.56
N TYR A 130 0.26 -6.19 -17.63
CA TYR A 130 0.35 -4.93 -18.39
C TYR A 130 -0.06 -5.12 -19.85
N ALA A 131 0.46 -6.15 -20.53
CA ALA A 131 0.12 -6.46 -21.92
C ALA A 131 -1.36 -6.84 -22.10
N LEU A 132 -1.89 -7.74 -21.25
CA LEU A 132 -3.29 -8.15 -21.30
C LEU A 132 -4.25 -6.99 -21.03
N SER A 133 -3.85 -6.03 -20.19
CA SER A 133 -4.69 -4.89 -19.83
C SER A 133 -5.18 -4.10 -21.04
N ALA A 134 -4.38 -4.02 -22.09
CA ALA A 134 -4.73 -3.31 -23.34
C ALA A 134 -6.02 -3.84 -24.01
N ASN A 135 -6.39 -5.10 -23.74
CA ASN A 135 -7.58 -5.75 -24.26
C ASN A 135 -8.58 -6.14 -23.14
N ALA A 136 -8.50 -5.51 -21.97
CA ALA A 136 -9.32 -5.86 -20.81
C ALA A 136 -10.84 -5.72 -21.04
N ALA A 137 -11.26 -4.98 -22.07
CA ALA A 137 -12.68 -4.89 -22.48
C ALA A 137 -13.24 -6.24 -22.94
N ASP A 138 -12.40 -7.14 -23.47
CA ASP A 138 -12.76 -8.51 -23.81
C ASP A 138 -12.86 -9.37 -22.54
N GLU A 139 -13.98 -10.05 -22.35
CA GLU A 139 -14.26 -10.82 -21.14
C GLU A 139 -13.29 -12.01 -20.99
N ALA A 140 -12.89 -12.66 -22.07
CA ALA A 140 -11.93 -13.76 -22.01
C ALA A 140 -10.56 -13.27 -21.54
N THR A 141 -10.11 -12.12 -22.03
CA THR A 141 -8.87 -11.47 -21.60
C THR A 141 -8.97 -11.06 -20.11
N TYR A 142 -10.12 -10.53 -19.69
CA TYR A 142 -10.34 -10.17 -18.29
C TYR A 142 -10.26 -11.39 -17.35
N GLU A 143 -10.79 -12.54 -17.75
CA GLU A 143 -10.65 -13.80 -16.99
C GLU A 143 -9.18 -14.25 -16.87
N GLU A 144 -8.33 -14.03 -17.89
CA GLU A 144 -6.88 -14.28 -17.77
C GLU A 144 -6.21 -13.29 -16.79
N ILE A 145 -6.60 -12.02 -16.80
CA ILE A 145 -6.10 -11.04 -15.83
C ILE A 145 -6.42 -11.46 -14.38
N LYS A 146 -7.61 -11.99 -14.12
CA LYS A 146 -8.03 -12.47 -12.79
C LYS A 146 -7.16 -13.62 -12.25
N LYS A 147 -6.44 -14.32 -13.10
CA LYS A 147 -5.46 -15.34 -12.68
C LYS A 147 -4.15 -14.71 -12.16
N LEU A 148 -3.84 -13.49 -12.59
CA LEU A 148 -2.62 -12.76 -12.23
C LEU A 148 -2.83 -11.80 -11.07
N VAL A 149 -4.06 -11.28 -10.91
CA VAL A 149 -4.37 -10.21 -9.96
C VAL A 149 -5.56 -10.60 -9.10
N ASP A 150 -5.47 -10.35 -7.81
CA ASP A 150 -6.62 -10.41 -6.92
C ASP A 150 -7.50 -9.18 -7.17
N ILE A 151 -8.50 -9.36 -8.03
CA ILE A 151 -9.32 -8.24 -8.51
C ILE A 151 -10.11 -7.57 -7.38
N ASP A 152 -10.56 -8.34 -6.41
CA ASP A 152 -11.32 -7.79 -5.29
C ASP A 152 -10.42 -6.94 -4.41
N GLU A 153 -9.26 -7.44 -4.05
CA GLU A 153 -8.27 -6.67 -3.27
C GLU A 153 -7.74 -5.46 -4.06
N TYR A 154 -7.41 -5.64 -5.34
CA TYR A 154 -6.95 -4.55 -6.20
C TYR A 154 -7.99 -3.43 -6.32
N THR A 155 -9.27 -3.79 -6.48
CA THR A 155 -10.35 -2.81 -6.55
C THR A 155 -10.51 -2.06 -5.23
N ASN A 156 -10.45 -2.79 -4.11
CA ASN A 156 -10.52 -2.21 -2.78
C ASN A 156 -9.35 -1.24 -2.53
N TYR A 157 -8.13 -1.66 -2.88
CA TYR A 157 -6.93 -0.84 -2.77
C TYR A 157 -7.04 0.45 -3.59
N MET A 158 -7.40 0.34 -4.88
CA MET A 158 -7.52 1.51 -5.76
C MET A 158 -8.62 2.47 -5.31
N ALA A 159 -9.79 1.94 -4.92
CA ALA A 159 -10.90 2.76 -4.43
C ALA A 159 -10.53 3.51 -3.14
N MET A 160 -9.82 2.85 -2.23
CA MET A 160 -9.34 3.44 -1.00
C MET A 160 -8.31 4.55 -1.26
N GLU A 161 -7.32 4.32 -2.11
CA GLU A 161 -6.32 5.33 -2.46
C GLU A 161 -6.96 6.55 -3.15
N PHE A 162 -7.94 6.35 -4.04
CA PHE A 162 -8.71 7.46 -4.63
C PHE A 162 -9.51 8.23 -3.58
N TYR A 163 -10.13 7.53 -2.64
CA TYR A 163 -10.91 8.17 -1.59
C TYR A 163 -10.02 9.02 -0.67
N LEU A 164 -8.85 8.52 -0.32
CA LEU A 164 -7.89 9.22 0.52
C LEU A 164 -7.20 10.40 -0.18
N GLY A 165 -7.04 10.33 -1.49
CA GLY A 165 -6.42 11.40 -2.29
C GLY A 165 -5.01 11.73 -1.87
N GLY A 166 -4.17 10.72 -1.67
CA GLY A 166 -2.78 10.88 -1.25
C GLY A 166 -1.94 11.73 -2.21
N ALA A 167 -1.16 12.67 -1.70
CA ALA A 167 -0.38 13.60 -2.53
C ALA A 167 0.74 12.90 -3.32
N ASP A 168 1.32 11.85 -2.75
CA ASP A 168 2.45 11.10 -3.33
C ASP A 168 2.02 9.82 -4.07
N TRP A 169 0.74 9.64 -4.30
CA TRP A 169 0.18 8.51 -5.01
C TRP A 169 -0.50 9.01 -6.31
N PRO A 170 -0.40 8.32 -7.44
CA PRO A 170 0.16 6.98 -7.70
C PRO A 170 1.61 6.97 -8.22
N GLN A 171 2.31 8.08 -8.30
CA GLN A 171 3.70 8.12 -8.79
C GLN A 171 4.70 7.49 -7.82
N ASN A 172 4.32 7.39 -6.55
CA ASN A 172 5.08 6.80 -5.46
C ASN A 172 4.12 6.00 -4.57
N ASN A 173 4.63 5.43 -3.49
CA ASN A 173 3.84 4.75 -2.45
C ASN A 173 2.97 3.58 -2.96
N ILE A 174 3.38 2.93 -4.06
CA ILE A 174 2.77 1.71 -4.58
C ILE A 174 3.74 0.55 -4.42
N LYS A 175 3.29 -0.53 -3.77
CA LYS A 175 3.98 -1.82 -3.71
C LYS A 175 3.02 -2.95 -3.91
N GLY A 176 3.29 -3.77 -4.93
CA GLY A 176 2.57 -4.99 -5.19
C GLY A 176 3.45 -6.21 -4.97
N PHE A 177 2.83 -7.29 -4.56
CA PHE A 177 3.49 -8.58 -4.36
C PHE A 177 2.57 -9.74 -4.72
N ARG A 178 3.18 -10.89 -5.04
CA ARG A 178 2.49 -12.16 -5.23
C ARG A 178 3.39 -13.32 -4.84
N ARG A 179 2.84 -14.51 -4.62
CA ARG A 179 3.63 -15.74 -4.64
C ARG A 179 4.00 -16.07 -6.09
N SER A 180 5.29 -16.31 -6.36
CA SER A 180 5.79 -16.44 -7.74
C SER A 180 5.17 -17.60 -8.51
N VAL A 181 4.89 -18.72 -7.82
CA VAL A 181 4.41 -19.97 -8.48
C VAL A 181 2.94 -19.88 -8.89
N ASP A 182 2.06 -19.42 -7.99
CA ASP A 182 0.61 -19.56 -8.11
C ASP A 182 -0.18 -18.36 -7.56
N GLY A 183 0.51 -17.34 -7.07
CA GLY A 183 -0.12 -16.20 -6.42
C GLY A 183 -0.66 -15.18 -7.41
N ARG A 184 -1.66 -14.41 -6.94
CA ARG A 184 -2.20 -13.23 -7.59
C ARG A 184 -1.63 -11.98 -6.93
N PHE A 185 -1.40 -10.90 -7.70
CA PHE A 185 -0.94 -9.63 -7.16
C PHE A 185 -1.93 -9.06 -6.14
N ARG A 186 -1.38 -8.63 -5.03
CA ARG A 186 -2.00 -7.85 -3.96
C ARG A 186 -1.13 -6.63 -3.64
N PHE A 187 -1.68 -5.64 -2.94
CA PHE A 187 -1.04 -4.35 -2.72
C PHE A 187 -0.98 -4.02 -1.23
N VAL A 188 0.16 -3.48 -0.80
CA VAL A 188 0.33 -3.02 0.59
C VAL A 188 0.07 -1.54 0.66
N THR A 189 -0.92 -1.14 1.47
CA THR A 189 -1.17 0.26 1.82
C THR A 189 -0.13 0.76 2.81
N PHE A 190 0.49 1.89 2.53
CA PHE A 190 1.48 2.53 3.42
C PHE A 190 1.64 4.02 3.11
N ASP A 191 2.18 4.76 4.08
CA ASP A 191 2.56 6.17 3.95
C ASP A 191 1.38 7.10 3.61
N LEU A 192 0.27 6.92 4.33
CA LEU A 192 -0.97 7.67 4.16
C LEU A 192 -0.94 9.07 4.80
N ASP A 193 0.21 9.57 5.22
CA ASP A 193 0.32 10.87 5.87
C ASP A 193 -0.02 12.05 4.93
N GLY A 194 0.09 11.86 3.60
CA GLY A 194 -0.36 12.77 2.57
C GLY A 194 -1.86 12.72 2.24
N ALA A 195 -2.64 11.82 2.86
CA ALA A 195 -4.06 11.66 2.61
C ALA A 195 -4.87 12.93 2.98
N PHE A 196 -5.98 13.17 2.28
CA PHE A 196 -6.88 14.32 2.47
C PHE A 196 -6.21 15.70 2.32
N GLY A 197 -5.03 15.74 1.70
CA GLY A 197 -4.24 16.97 1.55
C GLY A 197 -3.61 17.48 2.83
N SER A 198 -2.70 18.44 2.71
CA SER A 198 -1.96 19.01 3.84
C SER A 198 -2.57 20.27 4.43
N ASN A 199 -3.26 21.09 3.61
CA ASN A 199 -3.73 22.42 3.99
C ASN A 199 -5.24 22.60 3.94
N ASP A 200 -5.91 21.96 3.00
CA ASP A 200 -7.37 21.93 2.88
C ASP A 200 -7.79 20.55 2.35
N PRO A 201 -8.05 19.62 3.28
CA PRO A 201 -8.38 18.25 2.89
C PRO A 201 -9.59 18.14 1.97
N PHE A 202 -10.61 18.96 2.19
CA PHE A 202 -11.85 18.90 1.45
C PHE A 202 -11.71 19.44 0.02
N ASN A 203 -11.17 20.65 -0.13
CA ASN A 203 -11.02 21.26 -1.45
C ASN A 203 -9.94 20.57 -2.28
N ASN A 204 -8.84 20.14 -1.67
CA ASN A 204 -7.83 19.37 -2.38
C ASN A 204 -8.36 18.00 -2.83
N PHE A 205 -9.15 17.34 -2.01
CA PHE A 205 -9.77 16.07 -2.35
C PHE A 205 -10.78 16.25 -3.49
N MET A 206 -11.75 17.14 -3.32
CA MET A 206 -12.80 17.40 -4.32
C MET A 206 -12.21 17.94 -5.63
N GLY A 207 -11.26 18.87 -5.55
CA GLY A 207 -10.59 19.41 -6.73
C GLY A 207 -9.74 18.39 -7.50
N ARG A 208 -9.20 17.39 -6.82
CA ARG A 208 -8.34 16.39 -7.44
C ARG A 208 -9.06 15.20 -8.04
N GLN A 209 -10.29 14.90 -7.60
CA GLN A 209 -10.93 13.63 -7.94
C GLN A 209 -12.31 13.74 -8.62
N THR A 210 -12.97 14.88 -8.55
CA THR A 210 -14.36 14.98 -8.98
C THR A 210 -14.58 15.26 -10.46
N TYR A 211 -13.61 15.76 -11.20
CA TYR A 211 -13.83 16.22 -12.57
C TYR A 211 -13.40 15.25 -13.67
N THR A 212 -12.48 14.39 -13.41
CA THR A 212 -12.14 13.28 -14.28
C THR A 212 -11.70 12.14 -13.39
N PHE A 213 -12.22 10.97 -13.58
CA PHE A 213 -11.74 9.76 -12.93
C PHE A 213 -10.34 9.43 -13.53
N ASP A 214 -9.44 10.40 -13.44
CA ASP A 214 -8.08 10.30 -13.93
C ASP A 214 -7.13 10.08 -12.75
N PRO A 215 -6.53 8.89 -12.61
CA PRO A 215 -5.62 8.58 -11.53
C PRO A 215 -4.35 9.46 -11.53
N LEU A 216 -4.06 10.16 -12.63
CA LEU A 216 -2.96 11.12 -12.70
C LEU A 216 -3.39 12.52 -12.23
N TYR A 217 -4.67 12.74 -11.98
CA TYR A 217 -5.14 14.03 -11.53
C TYR A 217 -4.56 14.35 -10.13
N GLY A 218 -3.86 15.45 -10.04
CA GLY A 218 -3.20 15.88 -8.81
C GLY A 218 -1.82 15.30 -8.55
N CYS A 219 -1.31 14.43 -9.42
CA CYS A 219 0.13 14.22 -9.50
C CYS A 219 0.79 15.53 -9.91
N GLU A 220 1.90 15.90 -9.27
CA GLU A 220 2.76 16.95 -9.80
C GLU A 220 3.40 16.43 -11.08
N VAL A 221 2.68 16.58 -12.21
CA VAL A 221 3.07 16.06 -13.53
C VAL A 221 4.50 16.44 -13.90
N ASN A 222 4.96 17.59 -13.42
CA ASN A 222 6.31 18.10 -13.68
C ASN A 222 7.44 17.29 -13.00
N ARG A 223 7.09 16.35 -12.10
CA ARG A 223 8.05 15.48 -11.40
C ARG A 223 7.99 14.03 -11.86
N ILE A 224 7.04 13.68 -12.73
CA ILE A 224 6.92 12.32 -13.23
C ILE A 224 7.73 12.22 -14.51
N THR A 225 8.84 11.52 -14.43
CA THR A 225 9.75 11.32 -15.57
C THR A 225 9.55 9.98 -16.29
N ALA A 226 8.82 9.05 -15.66
CA ALA A 226 8.57 7.71 -16.19
C ALA A 226 7.08 7.37 -16.21
N GLU A 227 6.68 6.49 -17.12
CA GLU A 227 5.32 5.97 -17.17
C GLU A 227 4.97 5.22 -15.87
N ILE A 228 3.83 5.55 -15.29
CA ILE A 228 3.27 4.78 -14.18
C ILE A 228 2.40 3.66 -14.75
N LYS A 229 3.01 2.52 -15.07
CA LYS A 229 2.34 1.38 -15.71
C LYS A 229 1.06 0.96 -15.00
N LEU A 230 0.99 1.04 -13.68
CA LEU A 230 -0.21 0.69 -12.92
C LEU A 230 -1.40 1.61 -13.26
N VAL A 231 -1.14 2.88 -13.55
CA VAL A 231 -2.17 3.83 -14.01
C VAL A 231 -2.69 3.44 -15.38
N THR A 232 -1.79 3.09 -16.30
CA THR A 232 -2.16 2.61 -17.64
C THR A 232 -3.01 1.33 -17.54
N ILE A 233 -2.59 0.37 -16.73
CA ILE A 233 -3.35 -0.86 -16.44
C ILE A 233 -4.76 -0.51 -15.95
N PHE A 234 -4.88 0.34 -14.93
CA PHE A 234 -6.16 0.69 -14.36
C PHE A 234 -7.10 1.35 -15.37
N LYS A 235 -6.61 2.33 -16.13
CA LYS A 235 -7.37 2.97 -17.22
C LYS A 235 -7.86 1.97 -18.27
N ASN A 236 -7.02 1.05 -18.66
CA ASN A 236 -7.36 -0.02 -19.60
C ASN A 236 -8.44 -0.96 -19.01
N MET A 237 -8.28 -1.39 -17.77
CA MET A 237 -9.25 -2.26 -17.10
C MET A 237 -10.62 -1.59 -16.90
N LEU A 238 -10.70 -0.27 -16.76
CA LEU A 238 -11.98 0.47 -16.71
C LEU A 238 -12.80 0.36 -18.00
N GLN A 239 -12.23 -0.13 -19.11
CA GLN A 239 -12.98 -0.43 -20.33
C GLN A 239 -13.81 -1.72 -20.18
N ASN A 240 -13.49 -2.59 -19.23
CA ASN A 240 -14.33 -3.73 -18.87
C ASN A 240 -15.50 -3.27 -17.98
N ALA A 241 -16.73 -3.59 -18.39
CA ALA A 241 -17.92 -3.14 -17.70
C ALA A 241 -18.05 -3.72 -16.28
N THR A 242 -17.65 -4.99 -16.10
CA THR A 242 -17.69 -5.70 -14.82
C THR A 242 -16.71 -5.06 -13.84
N PHE A 243 -15.48 -4.83 -14.27
CA PHE A 243 -14.46 -4.17 -13.44
C PHE A 243 -14.89 -2.73 -13.09
N LYS A 244 -15.33 -1.96 -14.08
CA LYS A 244 -15.78 -0.58 -13.86
C LYS A 244 -16.91 -0.49 -12.85
N LYS A 245 -17.92 -1.37 -12.98
CA LYS A 245 -19.02 -1.43 -12.00
C LYS A 245 -18.48 -1.74 -10.59
N ARG A 246 -17.61 -2.72 -10.47
CA ARG A 246 -16.99 -3.08 -9.19
C ARG A 246 -16.27 -1.90 -8.53
N VAL A 247 -15.46 -1.16 -9.31
CA VAL A 247 -14.77 0.04 -8.81
C VAL A 247 -15.74 1.08 -8.26
N ILE A 248 -16.84 1.35 -8.99
CA ILE A 248 -17.88 2.32 -8.56
C ILE A 248 -18.54 1.86 -7.26
N ASP A 249 -18.94 0.58 -7.19
CA ASP A 249 -19.61 0.02 -6.02
C ASP A 249 -18.70 0.12 -4.77
N VAL A 250 -17.45 -0.29 -4.89
CA VAL A 250 -16.48 -0.24 -3.79
C VAL A 250 -16.13 1.19 -3.39
N TYR A 251 -15.93 2.09 -4.36
CA TYR A 251 -15.66 3.50 -4.05
C TYR A 251 -16.81 4.13 -3.25
N SER A 252 -18.06 3.78 -3.60
CA SER A 252 -19.23 4.26 -2.87
C SER A 252 -19.26 3.75 -1.43
N LEU A 253 -18.75 2.55 -1.16
CA LEU A 253 -18.64 2.01 0.19
C LEU A 253 -17.58 2.73 1.05
N MET A 254 -16.58 3.36 0.46
CA MET A 254 -15.54 4.09 1.24
C MET A 254 -16.18 5.21 2.07
N GLY A 255 -17.04 6.04 1.47
CA GLY A 255 -17.71 7.13 2.17
C GLY A 255 -18.92 6.70 2.99
N GLY A 256 -19.64 5.65 2.57
CA GLY A 256 -20.89 5.21 3.22
C GLY A 256 -20.70 4.08 4.25
N SER A 257 -19.48 3.63 4.50
CA SER A 257 -19.19 2.54 5.45
C SER A 257 -17.82 2.67 6.10
N VAL A 258 -16.73 2.58 5.32
CA VAL A 258 -15.36 2.53 5.86
C VAL A 258 -14.99 3.81 6.61
N PHE A 259 -15.37 4.96 6.07
CA PHE A 259 -15.09 6.30 6.62
C PHE A 259 -16.35 7.07 7.02
N GLU A 260 -17.47 6.37 7.25
CA GLU A 260 -18.69 7.01 7.70
C GLU A 260 -18.50 7.56 9.13
N PRO A 261 -18.80 8.86 9.37
CA PRO A 261 -18.80 9.41 10.72
C PRO A 261 -19.91 8.75 11.56
N THR A 262 -19.55 8.16 12.67
CA THR A 262 -20.51 7.63 13.67
C THR A 262 -21.03 8.73 14.57
#